data_173cf7c42f1531b207c218af72f8080c
#
_entry.id   173cf7c42f1531b207c218af72f8080c
#
_cell.length_a   1.000
_cell.length_b   1.000
_cell.length_c   1.000
_cell.angle_alpha   90.00
_cell.angle_beta   90.00
_cell.angle_gamma   90.00
#
_symmetry.space_group_name_H-M   'P 1'
#
loop_
_entity.id
_entity.type
_entity.pdbx_description
1 polymer ?
#
loop_
_entity_poly.entity_id
_entity_poly.type
_entity_poly.pdbx_seq_one_letter_code
_entity_poly.pdbx_strand_id
1 'polypeptide(L)'
;MVGAGTETTSTTTEWAMALLLNHPEKPKKAQAEIDAAVGTSSLITPDDVPRLGYLQSIINETLRLYPAAPLLLPHQSSADCKVGGYDVPRGTILLVNAYAIHRDPAAWEDPAEFRPERFEDGKAEGRLLMPFGMGRRKCPGEALALRTVGLVLGALIQCFDWGRADGVEVDMAEGGGVTMARAVPLEAMCRPRAAMRHVLEEL
;
A
#
# COMPACT_ATOMS: atom_id res chain seq x y z
N MET A 1 -12.05 -2.24 -16.53
CA MET A 1 -12.12 -2.13 -15.07
C MET A 1 -11.46 -3.32 -14.35
N VAL A 2 -11.74 -4.58 -14.74
CA VAL A 2 -11.15 -5.75 -14.06
C VAL A 2 -9.61 -5.70 -14.06
N GLY A 3 -8.96 -5.51 -15.21
CA GLY A 3 -7.50 -5.45 -15.29
C GLY A 3 -6.87 -4.38 -14.41
N ALA A 4 -7.44 -3.17 -14.40
CA ALA A 4 -6.90 -2.07 -13.58
C ALA A 4 -7.00 -2.36 -12.07
N GLY A 5 -8.06 -3.06 -11.62
CA GLY A 5 -8.23 -3.40 -10.21
C GLY A 5 -7.39 -4.59 -9.75
N THR A 6 -7.04 -5.51 -10.66
CA THR A 6 -6.23 -6.69 -10.31
C THR A 6 -4.76 -6.33 -10.17
N GLU A 7 -4.19 -5.72 -11.20
CA GLU A 7 -2.74 -5.42 -11.26
C GLU A 7 -2.31 -4.46 -10.14
N THR A 8 -3.00 -3.33 -9.96
CA THR A 8 -2.63 -2.35 -8.93
C THR A 8 -2.75 -2.91 -7.52
N THR A 9 -3.77 -3.74 -7.26
CA THR A 9 -4.00 -4.36 -5.95
C THR A 9 -2.93 -5.41 -5.64
N SER A 10 -2.58 -6.27 -6.60
CA SER A 10 -1.50 -7.26 -6.43
C SER A 10 -0.14 -6.60 -6.25
N THR A 11 0.19 -5.59 -7.04
CA THR A 11 1.42 -4.79 -6.91
C THR A 11 1.54 -4.16 -5.53
N THR A 12 0.46 -3.55 -5.02
CA THR A 12 0.46 -2.95 -3.68
C THR A 12 0.69 -3.99 -2.59
N THR A 13 0.05 -5.17 -2.71
CA THR A 13 0.24 -6.27 -1.75
C THR A 13 1.67 -6.81 -1.78
N GLU A 14 2.24 -6.95 -2.97
CA GLU A 14 3.62 -7.42 -3.16
C GLU A 14 4.64 -6.44 -2.55
N TRP A 15 4.49 -5.13 -2.78
CA TRP A 15 5.32 -4.11 -2.14
C TRP A 15 5.19 -4.10 -0.62
N ALA A 16 3.97 -4.24 -0.09
CA ALA A 16 3.74 -4.34 1.35
C ALA A 16 4.49 -5.54 1.94
N MET A 17 4.38 -6.71 1.33
CA MET A 17 5.10 -7.92 1.77
C MET A 17 6.62 -7.76 1.68
N ALA A 18 7.15 -7.17 0.62
CA ALA A 18 8.58 -6.89 0.48
C ALA A 18 9.10 -5.96 1.58
N LEU A 19 8.35 -4.88 1.87
CA LEU A 19 8.67 -3.98 2.97
C LEU A 19 8.65 -4.68 4.33
N LEU A 20 7.63 -5.50 4.59
CA LEU A 20 7.50 -6.26 5.84
C LEU A 20 8.62 -7.29 6.02
N LEU A 21 9.08 -7.93 4.95
CA LEU A 21 10.22 -8.85 4.99
C LEU A 21 11.53 -8.13 5.35
N ASN A 22 11.69 -6.88 4.91
CA ASN A 22 12.87 -6.08 5.27
C ASN A 22 12.78 -5.44 6.66
N HIS A 23 11.59 -5.46 7.30
CA HIS A 23 11.34 -4.88 8.62
C HIS A 23 10.61 -5.89 9.52
N PRO A 24 11.27 -6.95 10.00
CA PRO A 24 10.64 -8.11 10.64
C PRO A 24 9.90 -7.81 11.96
N GLU A 25 10.14 -6.65 12.58
CA GLU A 25 9.39 -6.18 13.75
C GLU A 25 7.97 -5.70 13.40
N LYS A 26 7.75 -5.21 12.18
CA LYS A 26 6.46 -4.65 11.75
C LYS A 26 5.37 -5.72 11.58
N PRO A 27 5.60 -6.86 10.89
CA PRO A 27 4.60 -7.93 10.82
C PRO A 27 4.26 -8.49 12.20
N LYS A 28 5.19 -8.55 13.15
CA LYS A 28 4.90 -9.00 14.51
C LYS A 28 3.94 -8.06 15.24
N LYS A 29 4.11 -6.75 15.09
CA LYS A 29 3.18 -5.75 15.64
C LYS A 29 1.79 -5.88 15.01
N ALA A 30 1.72 -6.06 13.68
CA ALA A 30 0.45 -6.29 12.99
C ALA A 30 -0.22 -7.63 13.40
N GLN A 31 0.56 -8.70 13.59
CA GLN A 31 0.05 -9.98 14.13
C GLN A 31 -0.57 -9.80 15.51
N ALA A 32 0.11 -9.08 16.41
CA ALA A 32 -0.41 -8.83 17.75
C ALA A 32 -1.71 -8.01 17.72
N GLU A 33 -1.84 -7.03 16.83
CA GLU A 33 -3.09 -6.29 16.62
C GLU A 33 -4.21 -7.20 16.13
N ILE A 34 -3.95 -8.03 15.11
CA ILE A 34 -4.94 -8.95 14.55
C ILE A 34 -5.36 -9.99 15.60
N ASP A 35 -4.41 -10.59 16.30
CA ASP A 35 -4.71 -11.58 17.36
C ASP A 35 -5.55 -10.96 18.49
N ALA A 36 -5.33 -9.70 18.84
CA ALA A 36 -6.12 -9.00 19.86
C ALA A 36 -7.53 -8.61 19.38
N ALA A 37 -7.69 -8.24 18.11
CA ALA A 37 -8.95 -7.71 17.57
C ALA A 37 -9.86 -8.80 16.98
N VAL A 38 -9.29 -9.83 16.35
CA VAL A 38 -9.99 -10.91 15.63
C VAL A 38 -9.86 -12.24 16.39
N GLY A 39 -8.73 -12.45 17.04
CA GLY A 39 -8.37 -13.73 17.65
C GLY A 39 -7.71 -14.69 16.67
N THR A 40 -7.57 -15.95 17.12
CA THR A 40 -6.94 -17.03 16.34
C THR A 40 -7.90 -18.16 15.97
N SER A 41 -9.17 -18.06 16.32
CA SER A 41 -10.19 -19.10 16.07
C SER A 41 -10.88 -18.98 14.71
N SER A 42 -10.66 -17.90 13.98
CA SER A 42 -11.25 -17.67 12.66
C SER A 42 -10.33 -16.80 11.81
N LEU A 43 -10.55 -16.79 10.50
CA LEU A 43 -9.89 -15.86 9.60
C LEU A 43 -10.43 -14.44 9.75
N ILE A 44 -9.57 -13.47 9.49
CA ILE A 44 -9.96 -12.08 9.31
C ILE A 44 -11.05 -11.96 8.24
N THR A 45 -12.04 -11.10 8.50
CA THR A 45 -13.13 -10.80 7.57
C THR A 45 -13.02 -9.37 7.04
N PRO A 46 -13.75 -9.02 5.97
CA PRO A 46 -13.81 -7.64 5.49
C PRO A 46 -14.29 -6.62 6.52
N ASP A 47 -15.09 -7.05 7.50
CA ASP A 47 -15.62 -6.19 8.57
C ASP A 47 -14.60 -5.93 9.68
N ASP A 48 -13.57 -6.76 9.77
CA ASP A 48 -12.48 -6.58 10.72
C ASP A 48 -11.47 -5.52 10.24
N VAL A 49 -11.22 -5.48 8.93
CA VAL A 49 -10.19 -4.62 8.32
C VAL A 49 -10.25 -3.16 8.78
N PRO A 50 -11.41 -2.49 8.89
CA PRO A 50 -11.48 -1.11 9.36
C PRO A 50 -11.03 -0.89 10.81
N ARG A 51 -11.01 -1.94 11.64
CA ARG A 51 -10.64 -1.89 13.07
C ARG A 51 -9.15 -2.10 13.31
N LEU A 52 -8.39 -2.49 12.29
CA LEU A 52 -6.96 -2.82 12.35
C LEU A 52 -6.15 -1.58 11.94
N GLY A 53 -5.96 -0.66 12.89
CA GLY A 53 -5.32 0.65 12.64
C GLY A 53 -3.88 0.52 12.18
N TYR A 54 -3.10 -0.40 12.76
CA TYR A 54 -1.72 -0.62 12.35
C TYR A 54 -1.60 -1.27 10.98
N LEU A 55 -2.47 -2.22 10.65
CA LEU A 55 -2.56 -2.78 9.30
C LEU A 55 -2.88 -1.69 8.26
N GLN A 56 -3.82 -0.78 8.57
CA GLN A 56 -4.10 0.38 7.72
C GLN A 56 -2.88 1.30 7.57
N SER A 57 -2.13 1.51 8.65
CA SER A 57 -0.90 2.30 8.64
C SER A 57 0.18 1.68 7.74
N ILE A 58 0.34 0.36 7.75
CA ILE A 58 1.23 -0.38 6.84
C ILE A 58 0.82 -0.14 5.39
N ILE A 59 -0.48 -0.25 5.08
CA ILE A 59 -1.00 -0.05 3.71
C ILE A 59 -0.76 1.38 3.24
N ASN A 60 -1.08 2.36 4.07
CA ASN A 60 -0.90 3.78 3.74
C ASN A 60 0.59 4.12 3.51
N GLU A 61 1.49 3.61 4.34
CA GLU A 61 2.92 3.83 4.17
C GLU A 61 3.48 3.12 2.94
N THR A 62 2.96 1.92 2.63
CA THR A 62 3.27 1.23 1.37
C THR A 62 2.84 2.07 0.16
N LEU A 63 1.61 2.58 0.16
CA LEU A 63 1.08 3.42 -0.91
C LEU A 63 1.80 4.78 -1.01
N ARG A 64 2.32 5.29 0.09
CA ARG A 64 3.16 6.49 0.10
C ARG A 64 4.50 6.23 -0.60
N LEU A 65 5.20 5.16 -0.21
CA LEU A 65 6.51 4.82 -0.76
C LEU A 65 6.42 4.27 -2.18
N TYR A 66 5.45 3.39 -2.44
CA TYR A 66 5.31 2.68 -3.71
C TYR A 66 3.87 2.83 -4.26
N PRO A 67 3.47 4.06 -4.66
CA PRO A 67 2.16 4.28 -5.28
C PRO A 67 2.08 3.48 -6.58
N ALA A 68 1.04 2.66 -6.75
CA ALA A 68 0.89 1.81 -7.93
C ALA A 68 0.88 2.61 -9.26
N ALA A 69 0.45 3.87 -9.23
CA ALA A 69 0.51 4.82 -10.35
C ALA A 69 1.34 6.04 -9.95
N PRO A 70 2.68 6.02 -10.10
CA PRO A 70 3.60 7.04 -9.55
C PRO A 70 3.43 8.43 -10.17
N LEU A 71 2.98 8.51 -11.41
CA LEU A 71 2.68 9.76 -12.12
C LEU A 71 1.18 10.04 -12.23
N LEU A 72 0.35 9.25 -11.55
CA LEU A 72 -1.10 9.18 -11.72
C LEU A 72 -1.47 8.94 -13.19
N LEU A 73 -2.76 9.13 -13.55
CA LEU A 73 -3.17 9.06 -14.95
C LEU A 73 -3.07 10.44 -15.59
N PRO A 74 -2.65 10.55 -16.88
CA PRO A 74 -2.61 11.81 -17.59
C PRO A 74 -3.96 12.51 -17.61
N HIS A 75 -3.98 13.79 -17.28
CA HIS A 75 -5.15 14.66 -17.42
C HIS A 75 -4.92 15.63 -18.57
N GLN A 76 -5.99 16.13 -19.19
CA GLN A 76 -5.92 17.12 -20.24
C GLN A 76 -6.84 18.30 -19.92
N SER A 77 -6.34 19.53 -20.10
CA SER A 77 -7.16 20.74 -19.92
C SER A 77 -8.26 20.79 -20.98
N SER A 78 -9.50 20.98 -20.55
CA SER A 78 -10.66 21.06 -21.44
C SER A 78 -10.86 22.46 -22.05
N ALA A 79 -10.23 23.47 -21.48
CA ALA A 79 -10.28 24.86 -21.89
C ALA A 79 -8.99 25.56 -21.47
N ASP A 80 -8.74 26.77 -22.02
CA ASP A 80 -7.70 27.64 -21.49
C ASP A 80 -8.01 27.98 -20.03
N CYS A 81 -6.98 27.92 -19.17
CA CYS A 81 -7.12 28.23 -17.76
C CYS A 81 -5.82 28.78 -17.16
N LYS A 82 -5.89 29.24 -15.92
CA LYS A 82 -4.69 29.63 -15.15
C LYS A 82 -4.52 28.71 -13.95
N VAL A 83 -3.27 28.24 -13.75
CA VAL A 83 -2.91 27.41 -12.61
C VAL A 83 -1.65 28.00 -11.98
N GLY A 84 -1.73 28.36 -10.69
CA GLY A 84 -0.60 28.97 -9.98
C GLY A 84 -0.07 30.26 -10.62
N GLY A 85 -0.91 31.00 -11.36
CA GLY A 85 -0.51 32.21 -12.10
C GLY A 85 -0.03 31.97 -13.53
N TYR A 86 0.18 30.72 -13.94
CA TYR A 86 0.62 30.34 -15.28
C TYR A 86 -0.56 30.12 -16.22
N ASP A 87 -0.44 30.56 -17.48
CA ASP A 87 -1.40 30.30 -18.54
C ASP A 87 -1.25 28.84 -19.02
N VAL A 88 -2.35 28.08 -18.95
CA VAL A 88 -2.43 26.69 -19.40
C VAL A 88 -3.41 26.59 -20.55
N PRO A 89 -2.95 26.45 -21.80
CA PRO A 89 -3.80 26.32 -22.98
C PRO A 89 -4.68 25.06 -22.93
N ARG A 90 -5.82 25.12 -23.62
CA ARG A 90 -6.64 23.93 -23.89
C ARG A 90 -5.81 22.84 -24.56
N GLY A 91 -5.99 21.60 -24.13
CA GLY A 91 -5.28 20.44 -24.68
C GLY A 91 -3.93 20.15 -24.00
N THR A 92 -3.50 20.98 -23.03
CA THR A 92 -2.29 20.73 -22.26
C THR A 92 -2.43 19.45 -21.43
N ILE A 93 -1.47 18.55 -21.56
CA ILE A 93 -1.40 17.31 -20.75
C ILE A 93 -0.74 17.63 -19.41
N LEU A 94 -1.38 17.23 -18.33
CA LEU A 94 -0.88 17.32 -16.96
C LEU A 94 -0.53 15.91 -16.45
N LEU A 95 0.69 15.75 -15.98
CA LEU A 95 1.14 14.62 -15.17
C LEU A 95 1.39 15.10 -13.74
N VAL A 96 0.95 14.33 -12.76
CA VAL A 96 1.17 14.63 -11.34
C VAL A 96 2.13 13.59 -10.77
N ASN A 97 3.31 14.03 -10.37
CA ASN A 97 4.34 13.16 -9.80
C ASN A 97 4.03 12.87 -8.31
N ALA A 98 3.09 11.94 -8.07
CA ALA A 98 2.72 11.49 -6.74
C ALA A 98 3.91 10.88 -6.00
N TYR A 99 4.78 10.16 -6.70
CA TYR A 99 6.00 9.57 -6.14
C TYR A 99 6.92 10.63 -5.50
N ALA A 100 7.18 11.74 -6.20
CA ALA A 100 7.99 12.83 -5.66
C ALA A 100 7.28 13.55 -4.50
N ILE A 101 5.97 13.83 -4.63
CA ILE A 101 5.16 14.49 -3.59
C ILE A 101 5.17 13.67 -2.30
N HIS A 102 5.03 12.36 -2.40
CA HIS A 102 5.03 11.46 -1.24
C HIS A 102 6.41 11.28 -0.60
N ARG A 103 7.47 11.76 -1.25
CA ARG A 103 8.86 11.72 -0.77
C ARG A 103 9.45 13.11 -0.53
N ASP A 104 8.65 14.15 -0.59
CA ASP A 104 9.11 15.52 -0.32
C ASP A 104 9.48 15.67 1.16
N PRO A 105 10.74 15.98 1.50
CA PRO A 105 11.17 16.16 2.89
C PRO A 105 10.49 17.37 3.58
N ALA A 106 9.96 18.31 2.83
CA ALA A 106 9.17 19.41 3.39
C ALA A 106 7.81 18.94 3.94
N ALA A 107 7.28 17.83 3.40
CA ALA A 107 5.99 17.25 3.83
C ALA A 107 6.16 16.02 4.73
N TRP A 108 7.23 15.24 4.54
CA TRP A 108 7.45 13.94 5.19
C TRP A 108 8.83 13.89 5.83
N GLU A 109 8.88 13.72 7.14
CA GLU A 109 10.13 13.47 7.87
C GLU A 109 10.70 12.10 7.46
N ASP A 110 12.02 12.00 7.25
CA ASP A 110 12.69 10.77 6.78
C ASP A 110 11.90 10.08 5.65
N PRO A 111 11.72 10.74 4.50
CA PRO A 111 10.72 10.34 3.50
C PRO A 111 11.03 9.01 2.82
N ALA A 112 12.27 8.53 2.88
CA ALA A 112 12.70 7.24 2.31
C ALA A 112 12.46 6.06 3.26
N GLU A 113 12.27 6.30 4.56
CA GLU A 113 12.09 5.24 5.54
C GLU A 113 10.67 4.68 5.54
N PHE A 114 10.56 3.37 5.70
CA PHE A 114 9.29 2.68 5.92
C PHE A 114 8.89 2.77 7.40
N ARG A 115 7.98 3.70 7.70
CA ARG A 115 7.51 4.01 9.06
C ARG A 115 5.99 4.05 9.11
N PRO A 116 5.30 2.89 9.23
CA PRO A 116 3.83 2.85 9.37
C PRO A 116 3.31 3.74 10.49
N GLU A 117 4.09 3.94 11.54
CA GLU A 117 3.76 4.75 12.72
C GLU A 117 3.47 6.22 12.39
N ARG A 118 3.82 6.70 11.19
CA ARG A 118 3.44 8.07 10.74
C ARG A 118 1.93 8.20 10.46
N PHE A 119 1.23 7.08 10.33
CA PHE A 119 -0.22 7.07 10.10
C PHE A 119 -1.02 6.68 11.34
N GLU A 120 -0.38 6.36 12.46
CA GLU A 120 -1.06 6.09 13.72
C GLU A 120 -1.61 7.39 14.35
N ASP A 121 -2.75 7.30 15.02
CA ASP A 121 -3.35 8.37 15.85
C ASP A 121 -3.56 9.70 15.08
N GLY A 122 -3.85 9.63 13.78
CA GLY A 122 -4.07 10.84 12.97
C GLY A 122 -2.81 11.68 12.69
N LYS A 123 -1.60 11.17 12.99
CA LYS A 123 -0.33 11.91 12.80
C LYS A 123 -0.06 12.37 11.37
N ALA A 124 -0.65 11.69 10.38
CA ALA A 124 -0.55 12.07 8.97
C ALA A 124 -1.69 13.01 8.51
N GLU A 125 -2.57 13.44 9.42
CA GLU A 125 -3.66 14.37 9.09
C GLU A 125 -3.11 15.66 8.46
N GLY A 126 -3.74 16.10 7.37
CA GLY A 126 -3.30 17.28 6.62
C GLY A 126 -2.08 17.06 5.70
N ARG A 127 -1.42 15.91 5.73
CA ARG A 127 -0.34 15.58 4.78
C ARG A 127 -0.90 15.14 3.44
N LEU A 128 -0.19 15.50 2.37
CA LEU A 128 -0.63 15.18 1.02
C LEU A 128 -0.29 13.73 0.65
N LEU A 129 -1.26 12.85 0.81
CA LEU A 129 -1.21 11.46 0.37
C LEU A 129 -2.27 11.25 -0.73
N MET A 130 -1.85 10.98 -1.96
CA MET A 130 -2.75 10.89 -3.12
C MET A 130 -2.49 9.68 -4.03
N PRO A 131 -2.31 8.46 -3.52
CA PRO A 131 -2.02 7.30 -4.37
C PRO A 131 -3.17 6.95 -5.31
N PHE A 132 -4.39 7.40 -5.00
CA PHE A 132 -5.60 7.23 -5.80
C PHE A 132 -6.01 8.49 -6.58
N GLY A 133 -5.15 9.51 -6.63
CA GLY A 133 -5.49 10.82 -7.17
C GLY A 133 -6.43 11.61 -6.27
N MET A 134 -6.94 12.74 -6.79
CA MET A 134 -7.81 13.65 -6.05
C MET A 134 -8.92 14.24 -6.94
N GLY A 135 -9.93 14.82 -6.30
CA GLY A 135 -10.98 15.56 -6.97
C GLY A 135 -11.95 14.68 -7.77
N ARG A 136 -12.53 15.24 -8.82
CA ARG A 136 -13.60 14.61 -9.61
C ARG A 136 -13.16 13.38 -10.42
N ARG A 137 -11.87 13.18 -10.58
CA ARG A 137 -11.25 12.06 -11.30
C ARG A 137 -10.49 11.10 -10.36
N LYS A 138 -10.74 11.20 -9.06
CA LYS A 138 -10.21 10.24 -8.07
C LYS A 138 -10.59 8.80 -8.45
N CYS A 139 -9.73 7.86 -8.15
CA CYS A 139 -9.94 6.44 -8.44
C CYS A 139 -11.30 5.95 -7.89
N PRO A 140 -12.20 5.45 -8.73
CA PRO A 140 -13.49 4.93 -8.24
C PRO A 140 -13.35 3.60 -7.48
N GLY A 141 -12.23 2.90 -7.62
CA GLY A 141 -11.94 1.63 -6.98
C GLY A 141 -11.24 1.72 -5.63
N GLU A 142 -10.95 2.92 -5.11
CA GLU A 142 -10.17 3.12 -3.88
C GLU A 142 -10.71 2.31 -2.68
N ALA A 143 -12.00 2.41 -2.40
CA ALA A 143 -12.59 1.69 -1.27
C ALA A 143 -12.50 0.17 -1.43
N LEU A 144 -12.68 -0.36 -2.64
CA LEU A 144 -12.53 -1.78 -2.94
C LEU A 144 -11.05 -2.19 -2.82
N ALA A 145 -10.13 -1.39 -3.36
CA ALA A 145 -8.69 -1.68 -3.31
C ALA A 145 -8.20 -1.75 -1.86
N LEU A 146 -8.51 -0.76 -1.03
CA LEU A 146 -8.08 -0.72 0.38
C LEU A 146 -8.67 -1.90 1.18
N ARG A 147 -9.93 -2.28 0.94
CA ARG A 147 -10.55 -3.45 1.58
C ARG A 147 -9.88 -4.75 1.12
N THR A 148 -9.62 -4.88 -0.18
CA THR A 148 -9.02 -6.10 -0.73
C THR A 148 -7.57 -6.26 -0.27
N VAL A 149 -6.75 -5.20 -0.37
CA VAL A 149 -5.37 -5.22 0.15
C VAL A 149 -5.37 -5.50 1.65
N GLY A 150 -6.24 -4.85 2.41
CA GLY A 150 -6.35 -5.05 3.85
C GLY A 150 -6.71 -6.49 4.22
N LEU A 151 -7.68 -7.09 3.53
CA LEU A 151 -8.09 -8.47 3.77
C LEU A 151 -6.98 -9.46 3.39
N VAL A 152 -6.40 -9.32 2.19
CA VAL A 152 -5.35 -10.23 1.71
C VAL A 152 -4.10 -10.11 2.58
N LEU A 153 -3.59 -8.89 2.80
CA LEU A 153 -2.41 -8.66 3.61
C LEU A 153 -2.64 -9.10 5.07
N GLY A 154 -3.81 -8.78 5.64
CA GLY A 154 -4.20 -9.20 6.97
C GLY A 154 -4.24 -10.71 7.12
N ALA A 155 -4.83 -11.45 6.16
CA ALA A 155 -4.86 -12.91 6.17
C ALA A 155 -3.46 -13.52 6.04
N LEU A 156 -2.60 -12.97 5.16
CA LEU A 156 -1.21 -13.40 5.01
C LEU A 156 -0.41 -13.22 6.31
N ILE A 157 -0.60 -12.09 7.01
CA ILE A 157 0.05 -11.80 8.30
C ILE A 157 -0.55 -12.67 9.42
N GLN A 158 -1.87 -12.87 9.45
CA GLN A 158 -2.55 -13.67 10.47
C GLN A 158 -2.13 -15.13 10.40
N CYS A 159 -2.09 -15.69 9.19
CA CYS A 159 -1.96 -17.15 9.01
C CYS A 159 -0.53 -17.65 8.99
N PHE A 160 0.44 -16.80 8.61
CA PHE A 160 1.80 -17.26 8.32
C PHE A 160 2.88 -16.42 9.00
N ASP A 161 3.95 -17.10 9.39
CA ASP A 161 5.22 -16.48 9.70
C ASP A 161 6.03 -16.41 8.41
N TRP A 162 6.48 -15.20 8.07
CA TRP A 162 7.18 -14.90 6.85
C TRP A 162 8.67 -14.68 7.10
N GLY A 163 9.49 -15.13 6.18
CA GLY A 163 10.94 -14.98 6.21
C GLY A 163 11.50 -14.70 4.82
N ARG A 164 12.66 -14.08 4.79
CA ARG A 164 13.40 -13.84 3.55
C ARG A 164 13.83 -15.17 2.93
N ALA A 165 13.79 -15.29 1.61
CA ALA A 165 14.41 -16.38 0.90
C ALA A 165 15.93 -16.32 1.14
N ASP A 166 16.51 -17.44 1.51
CA ASP A 166 17.97 -17.58 1.79
C ASP A 166 18.53 -16.56 2.81
N GLY A 167 17.68 -15.89 3.61
CA GLY A 167 18.08 -14.89 4.60
C GLY A 167 18.58 -13.56 4.01
N VAL A 168 18.55 -13.41 2.69
CA VAL A 168 19.01 -12.20 1.98
C VAL A 168 17.96 -11.10 2.05
N GLU A 169 18.40 -9.86 2.14
CA GLU A 169 17.53 -8.71 2.07
C GLU A 169 16.80 -8.66 0.73
N VAL A 170 15.47 -8.38 0.78
CA VAL A 170 14.66 -8.29 -0.42
C VAL A 170 15.09 -7.07 -1.22
N ASP A 171 15.45 -7.26 -2.48
CA ASP A 171 15.76 -6.18 -3.40
C ASP A 171 14.51 -5.31 -3.63
N MET A 172 14.63 -4.00 -3.40
CA MET A 172 13.55 -3.02 -3.52
C MET A 172 13.60 -2.27 -4.85
N ALA A 173 14.27 -2.82 -5.87
CA ALA A 173 14.34 -2.22 -7.20
C ALA A 173 12.95 -2.13 -7.86
N GLU A 174 12.68 -0.97 -8.43
CA GLU A 174 11.44 -0.65 -9.13
C GLU A 174 11.53 -1.10 -10.60
N GLY A 175 10.47 -1.73 -11.10
CA GLY A 175 10.32 -2.05 -12.52
C GLY A 175 9.85 -0.84 -13.33
N GLY A 176 9.95 -0.95 -14.65
CA GLY A 176 9.45 0.07 -15.57
C GLY A 176 7.97 -0.15 -15.93
N GLY A 177 7.28 0.94 -16.30
CA GLY A 177 5.90 0.87 -16.78
C GLY A 177 5.02 2.02 -16.31
N VAL A 178 3.73 1.92 -16.62
CA VAL A 178 2.70 2.86 -16.13
C VAL A 178 2.40 2.59 -14.66
N THR A 179 2.48 1.31 -14.26
CA THR A 179 2.36 0.84 -12.89
C THR A 179 3.75 0.57 -12.31
N MET A 180 3.93 0.89 -11.04
CA MET A 180 5.20 0.69 -10.33
C MET A 180 5.25 -0.75 -9.77
N ALA A 181 5.46 -1.72 -10.66
CA ALA A 181 5.75 -3.09 -10.25
C ALA A 181 7.19 -3.22 -9.71
N ARG A 182 7.50 -4.29 -9.02
CA ARG A 182 8.88 -4.65 -8.67
C ARG A 182 9.66 -5.08 -9.93
N ALA A 183 10.97 -4.82 -9.94
CA ALA A 183 11.83 -5.27 -11.04
C ALA A 183 11.95 -6.80 -11.10
N VAL A 184 11.95 -7.44 -9.92
CA VAL A 184 11.99 -8.90 -9.76
C VAL A 184 10.82 -9.33 -8.89
N PRO A 185 10.06 -10.39 -9.27
CA PRO A 185 8.98 -10.94 -8.44
C PRO A 185 9.46 -11.29 -7.03
N LEU A 186 8.58 -11.10 -6.03
CA LEU A 186 8.90 -11.39 -4.65
C LEU A 186 8.95 -12.91 -4.41
N GLU A 187 10.06 -13.37 -3.86
CA GLU A 187 10.20 -14.70 -3.30
C GLU A 187 10.36 -14.62 -1.78
N ALA A 188 9.62 -15.46 -1.05
CA ALA A 188 9.65 -15.48 0.40
C ALA A 188 9.39 -16.89 0.95
N MET A 189 9.94 -17.16 2.11
CA MET A 189 9.60 -18.36 2.88
C MET A 189 8.37 -18.09 3.73
N CYS A 190 7.41 -19.02 3.72
CA CYS A 190 6.27 -18.94 4.61
C CYS A 190 6.09 -20.25 5.41
N ARG A 191 5.64 -20.11 6.66
CA ARG A 191 5.30 -21.23 7.52
C ARG A 191 3.96 -20.93 8.19
N PRO A 192 3.01 -21.89 8.24
CA PRO A 192 1.79 -21.72 8.99
C PRO A 192 2.10 -21.38 10.47
N ARG A 193 1.51 -20.34 10.99
CA ARG A 193 1.58 -20.01 12.43
C ARG A 193 0.94 -21.13 13.24
N ALA A 194 1.57 -21.53 14.33
CA ALA A 194 1.05 -22.58 15.19
C ALA A 194 -0.37 -22.28 15.69
N ALA A 195 -0.64 -21.02 16.02
CA ALA A 195 -1.95 -20.55 16.47
C ALA A 195 -3.06 -20.66 15.42
N MET A 196 -2.72 -20.72 14.13
CA MET A 196 -3.69 -20.72 13.01
C MET A 196 -3.82 -22.07 12.32
N ARG A 197 -3.07 -23.09 12.73
CA ARG A 197 -3.07 -24.42 12.05
C ARG A 197 -4.45 -25.03 11.96
N HIS A 198 -5.22 -25.03 13.06
CA HIS A 198 -6.55 -25.60 13.09
C HIS A 198 -7.51 -24.91 12.11
N VAL A 199 -7.42 -23.58 11.97
CA VAL A 199 -8.24 -22.83 11.01
C VAL A 199 -7.85 -23.16 9.57
N LEU A 200 -6.53 -23.31 9.30
CA LEU A 200 -6.02 -23.64 7.96
C LEU A 200 -6.32 -25.09 7.56
N GLU A 201 -6.45 -26.02 8.52
CA GLU A 201 -6.82 -27.43 8.27
C GLU A 201 -8.31 -27.61 7.97
N GLU A 202 -9.16 -26.61 8.30
CA GLU A 202 -10.60 -26.60 8.02
C GLU A 202 -10.97 -25.97 6.66
N LEU A 203 -10.00 -25.39 5.93
CA LEU A 203 -10.19 -24.78 4.60
C LEU A 203 -10.04 -25.80 3.49
#